data_768b94025661e8730f6d7ff29105a29e
#
_entry.id   768b94025661e8730f6d7ff29105a29e
#
_cell.length_a   1.000
_cell.length_b   1.000
_cell.length_c   1.000
_cell.angle_alpha   90.00
_cell.angle_beta   90.00
_cell.angle_gamma   90.00
#
_symmetry.space_group_name_H-M   'P 1'
#
loop_
_entity.id
_entity.type
_entity.pdbx_description
1 polymer ?
#
loop_
_entity_poly.entity_id
_entity_poly.type
_entity_poly.pdbx_seq_one_letter_code
_entity_poly.pdbx_strand_id
1 'polypeptide(L)'
;WLMKNFMARSSVRESLYNIYDLQRLIARCALSTASPIDIQRLSKTLQEVPNILQKLDCDEFKEYRHIDPLSSLYEKLKDAFVENPPVNLSDGGAFRDGYNAALDEARSIQKGGKDFIASLEAQEKERTGIKTLKVGFNKVIGYFIEISKGACKDVKPEWGYIRKQTLTNNERFISPELKEKEEMILHAQENAIRIEKELFSQLLDEVKGYLPQLQKLSKVLAEIDCYCALSEVSSKYHYVKPEFSDDELDIENGKHPILDEMMKNPRYVSNSVKMNRSQSILLITGPNMGGKSTYMRQTALIIIMAQIGCFVPCKSCKMPVFDKIFTRIGASDDILSGQSTFMVEMSEANRALQEASEHSLILFDEIGRGTSTYDGMALAQSMIEYIATCIHAKTMFSTHYHELTMLTDNVDCVRNVHVVVKENNEEVTFLYKIKDGPAGQSYGINVARLAGLPESVLSRAKQLQKELESKKRVVQQNFQLVEMEREDTKSDAIREKLLSIDIDDMSPRDAWNMLNDLCEEEKKDEKR
;
A
#
# COMPACT_ATOMS: atom_id res chain seq x y z
N TRP A 1 -13.91 -9.48 -18.52
CA TRP A 1 -14.93 -10.45 -18.18
C TRP A 1 -15.66 -10.12 -16.89
N LEU A 2 -14.96 -9.81 -15.79
CA LEU A 2 -15.53 -9.42 -14.48
C LEU A 2 -16.40 -8.15 -14.57
N MET A 3 -16.08 -7.21 -15.45
CA MET A 3 -16.93 -6.03 -15.68
C MET A 3 -18.27 -6.39 -16.34
N LYS A 4 -18.26 -7.33 -17.29
CA LYS A 4 -19.47 -7.79 -17.98
C LYS A 4 -20.33 -8.74 -17.13
N ASN A 5 -19.70 -9.48 -16.23
CA ASN A 5 -20.32 -10.53 -15.40
C ASN A 5 -20.49 -10.05 -13.94
N PHE A 6 -21.38 -9.08 -13.72
CA PHE A 6 -21.62 -8.47 -12.39
C PHE A 6 -21.91 -9.50 -11.30
N MET A 7 -22.77 -10.50 -11.58
CA MET A 7 -23.15 -11.52 -10.60
C MET A 7 -21.96 -12.38 -10.16
N ALA A 8 -21.12 -12.81 -11.12
CA ALA A 8 -19.90 -13.56 -10.82
C ALA A 8 -18.93 -12.71 -9.97
N ARG A 9 -18.67 -11.45 -10.38
CA ARG A 9 -17.83 -10.52 -9.62
C ARG A 9 -18.33 -10.31 -8.20
N SER A 10 -19.62 -10.04 -8.01
CA SER A 10 -20.22 -9.81 -6.69
C SER A 10 -20.08 -11.03 -5.80
N SER A 11 -20.34 -12.22 -6.34
CA SER A 11 -20.25 -13.47 -5.60
C SER A 11 -18.81 -13.86 -5.24
N VAL A 12 -17.84 -13.60 -6.14
CA VAL A 12 -16.40 -13.79 -5.82
C VAL A 12 -15.98 -12.84 -4.71
N ARG A 13 -16.38 -11.56 -4.78
CA ARG A 13 -16.05 -10.57 -3.74
C ARG A 13 -16.65 -10.93 -2.38
N GLU A 14 -17.86 -11.48 -2.33
CA GLU A 14 -18.47 -11.98 -1.11
C GLU A 14 -17.63 -13.10 -0.47
N SER A 15 -17.16 -14.07 -1.27
CA SER A 15 -16.25 -15.10 -0.78
C SER A 15 -14.89 -14.53 -0.35
N LEU A 16 -14.33 -13.56 -1.11
CA LEU A 16 -13.08 -12.89 -0.75
C LEU A 16 -13.19 -12.09 0.57
N TYR A 17 -14.36 -11.55 0.89
CA TYR A 17 -14.61 -10.87 2.17
C TYR A 17 -14.45 -11.79 3.38
N ASN A 18 -14.70 -13.09 3.21
CA ASN A 18 -14.63 -14.10 4.26
C ASN A 18 -13.23 -14.69 4.43
N ILE A 19 -12.26 -14.39 3.55
CA ILE A 19 -10.89 -14.87 3.68
C ILE A 19 -10.02 -13.90 4.49
N TYR A 20 -8.97 -14.44 5.08
CA TYR A 20 -7.98 -13.68 5.85
C TYR A 20 -6.70 -13.47 5.03
N ASP A 21 -5.83 -12.57 5.50
CA ASP A 21 -4.50 -12.33 4.91
C ASP A 21 -3.66 -13.60 4.97
N LEU A 22 -3.71 -14.36 3.88
CA LEU A 22 -3.06 -15.67 3.77
C LEU A 22 -1.54 -15.56 3.81
N GLN A 23 -0.94 -14.49 3.24
CA GLN A 23 0.52 -14.30 3.30
C GLN A 23 1.01 -14.14 4.73
N ARG A 24 0.28 -13.36 5.53
CA ARG A 24 0.61 -13.16 6.95
C ARG A 24 0.44 -14.45 7.75
N LEU A 25 -0.61 -15.23 7.49
CA LEU A 25 -0.82 -16.52 8.14
C LEU A 25 0.29 -17.52 7.79
N ILE A 26 0.67 -17.60 6.51
CA ILE A 26 1.79 -18.44 6.03
C ILE A 26 3.10 -18.05 6.72
N ALA A 27 3.43 -16.76 6.77
CA ALA A 27 4.65 -16.29 7.42
C ALA A 27 4.70 -16.69 8.91
N ARG A 28 3.58 -16.57 9.64
CA ARG A 28 3.49 -16.98 11.05
C ARG A 28 3.64 -18.49 11.23
N CYS A 29 3.05 -19.27 10.32
CA CYS A 29 3.23 -20.73 10.33
C CYS A 29 4.68 -21.14 10.06
N ALA A 30 5.31 -20.54 9.04
CA ALA A 30 6.70 -20.81 8.69
C ALA A 30 7.68 -20.51 9.86
N LEU A 31 7.45 -19.38 10.56
CA LEU A 31 8.25 -18.95 11.72
C LEU A 31 7.86 -19.65 13.05
N SER A 32 6.90 -20.57 13.03
CA SER A 32 6.37 -21.24 14.25
C SER A 32 5.83 -20.25 15.30
N THR A 33 5.35 -19.09 14.88
CA THR A 33 4.73 -18.05 15.73
C THR A 33 3.22 -17.99 15.60
N ALA A 34 2.63 -18.89 14.82
CA ALA A 34 1.19 -18.99 14.66
C ALA A 34 0.49 -19.40 15.95
N SER A 35 -0.68 -18.87 16.19
CA SER A 35 -1.59 -19.21 17.29
C SER A 35 -2.72 -20.12 16.81
N PRO A 36 -3.49 -20.77 17.71
CA PRO A 36 -4.69 -21.54 17.33
C PRO A 36 -5.68 -20.73 16.49
N ILE A 37 -5.84 -19.44 16.78
CA ILE A 37 -6.70 -18.53 15.99
C ILE A 37 -6.17 -18.37 14.57
N ASP A 38 -4.84 -18.31 14.38
CA ASP A 38 -4.26 -18.17 13.03
C ASP A 38 -4.52 -19.40 12.18
N ILE A 39 -4.38 -20.60 12.75
CA ILE A 39 -4.69 -21.85 12.04
C ILE A 39 -6.18 -21.97 11.75
N GLN A 40 -7.04 -21.56 12.68
CA GLN A 40 -8.48 -21.51 12.43
C GLN A 40 -8.84 -20.54 11.28
N ARG A 41 -8.19 -19.36 11.23
CA ARG A 41 -8.34 -18.41 10.12
C ARG A 41 -7.85 -18.99 8.80
N LEU A 42 -6.75 -19.74 8.83
CA LEU A 42 -6.28 -20.49 7.67
C LEU A 42 -7.34 -21.49 7.20
N SER A 43 -7.91 -22.27 8.10
CA SER A 43 -9.00 -23.22 7.78
C SER A 43 -10.21 -22.53 7.15
N LYS A 44 -10.68 -21.41 7.73
CA LYS A 44 -11.78 -20.61 7.19
C LYS A 44 -11.46 -20.05 5.81
N THR A 45 -10.21 -19.61 5.57
CA THR A 45 -9.76 -19.17 4.26
C THR A 45 -9.83 -20.31 3.24
N LEU A 46 -9.29 -21.47 3.58
CA LEU A 46 -9.30 -22.66 2.69
C LEU A 46 -10.73 -23.15 2.37
N GLN A 47 -11.68 -22.96 3.27
CA GLN A 47 -13.09 -23.29 3.05
C GLN A 47 -13.70 -22.51 1.87
N GLU A 48 -13.30 -21.24 1.68
CA GLU A 48 -13.85 -20.39 0.63
C GLU A 48 -13.19 -20.59 -0.74
N VAL A 49 -11.98 -21.15 -0.78
CA VAL A 49 -11.19 -21.30 -2.03
C VAL A 49 -11.95 -22.05 -3.13
N PRO A 50 -12.57 -23.23 -2.89
CA PRO A 50 -13.32 -23.95 -3.92
C PRO A 50 -14.43 -23.10 -4.53
N ASN A 51 -15.16 -22.34 -3.69
CA ASN A 51 -16.23 -21.45 -4.12
C ASN A 51 -15.72 -20.35 -5.05
N ILE A 52 -14.56 -19.75 -4.74
CA ILE A 52 -13.94 -18.70 -5.57
C ILE A 52 -13.53 -19.28 -6.92
N LEU A 53 -12.79 -20.39 -6.92
CA LEU A 53 -12.28 -21.01 -8.14
C LEU A 53 -13.40 -21.50 -9.05
N GLN A 54 -14.47 -22.09 -8.51
CA GLN A 54 -15.62 -22.55 -9.29
C GLN A 54 -16.33 -21.39 -10.00
N LYS A 55 -16.46 -20.23 -9.37
CA LYS A 55 -17.10 -19.05 -9.96
C LYS A 55 -16.28 -18.42 -11.08
N LEU A 56 -14.99 -18.69 -11.12
CA LEU A 56 -14.03 -18.23 -12.13
C LEU A 56 -13.68 -19.33 -13.17
N ASP A 57 -14.47 -20.39 -13.25
CA ASP A 57 -14.26 -21.44 -14.27
C ASP A 57 -14.73 -20.96 -15.64
N CYS A 58 -13.93 -20.10 -16.27
CA CYS A 58 -14.11 -19.58 -17.63
C CYS A 58 -12.74 -19.47 -18.33
N ASP A 59 -12.76 -19.20 -19.63
CA ASP A 59 -11.53 -19.20 -20.42
C ASP A 59 -10.56 -18.08 -20.06
N GLU A 60 -11.07 -16.95 -19.58
CA GLU A 60 -10.24 -15.82 -19.15
C GLU A 60 -9.43 -16.14 -17.89
N PHE A 61 -9.90 -17.10 -17.08
CA PHE A 61 -9.24 -17.54 -15.85
C PHE A 61 -8.73 -18.99 -15.93
N LYS A 62 -8.55 -19.52 -17.14
CA LYS A 62 -8.08 -20.93 -17.37
C LYS A 62 -6.80 -21.30 -16.63
N GLU A 63 -5.92 -20.33 -16.39
CA GLU A 63 -4.67 -20.52 -15.66
C GLU A 63 -4.90 -20.94 -14.21
N TYR A 64 -6.05 -20.57 -13.61
CA TYR A 64 -6.40 -20.91 -12.24
C TYR A 64 -7.10 -22.26 -12.07
N ARG A 65 -7.52 -22.92 -13.17
CA ARG A 65 -8.17 -24.25 -13.14
C ARG A 65 -7.30 -25.35 -12.53
N HIS A 66 -5.97 -25.17 -12.57
CA HIS A 66 -5.00 -26.13 -12.06
C HIS A 66 -4.50 -25.81 -10.65
N ILE A 67 -5.07 -24.81 -10.00
CA ILE A 67 -4.73 -24.47 -8.63
C ILE A 67 -5.39 -25.46 -7.69
N ASP A 68 -4.56 -26.11 -6.87
CA ASP A 68 -5.04 -27.00 -5.82
C ASP A 68 -5.73 -26.14 -4.72
N PRO A 69 -7.02 -26.34 -4.45
CA PRO A 69 -7.74 -25.64 -3.38
C PRO A 69 -7.30 -26.06 -1.99
N LEU A 70 -6.39 -27.05 -1.87
CA LEU A 70 -5.89 -27.61 -0.62
C LEU A 70 -7.00 -28.18 0.28
N SER A 71 -7.98 -28.84 -0.34
CA SER A 71 -9.11 -29.46 0.36
C SER A 71 -8.66 -30.51 1.38
N SER A 72 -7.58 -31.25 1.09
CA SER A 72 -7.00 -32.22 2.05
C SER A 72 -6.47 -31.56 3.32
N LEU A 73 -5.86 -30.38 3.21
CA LEU A 73 -5.42 -29.60 4.36
C LEU A 73 -6.62 -29.03 5.11
N TYR A 74 -7.62 -28.48 4.38
CA TYR A 74 -8.85 -27.99 5.00
C TYR A 74 -9.54 -29.06 5.86
N GLU A 75 -9.70 -30.27 5.33
CA GLU A 75 -10.32 -31.40 6.07
C GLU A 75 -9.61 -31.73 7.39
N LYS A 76 -8.29 -31.60 7.43
CA LYS A 76 -7.49 -31.80 8.65
C LYS A 76 -7.67 -30.66 9.66
N LEU A 77 -7.84 -29.43 9.17
CA LEU A 77 -7.91 -28.23 10.02
C LEU A 77 -9.32 -27.91 10.53
N LYS A 78 -10.37 -28.24 9.76
CA LYS A 78 -11.74 -27.79 10.00
C LYS A 78 -12.30 -28.17 11.37
N ASP A 79 -11.94 -29.36 11.89
CA ASP A 79 -12.46 -29.93 13.11
C ASP A 79 -11.48 -29.87 14.29
N ALA A 80 -10.32 -29.23 14.10
CA ALA A 80 -9.27 -29.23 15.11
C ALA A 80 -9.64 -28.35 16.33
N PHE A 81 -10.18 -27.15 16.09
CA PHE A 81 -10.35 -26.15 17.14
C PHE A 81 -11.81 -25.89 17.50
N VAL A 82 -12.02 -25.40 18.71
CA VAL A 82 -13.31 -24.81 19.13
C VAL A 82 -13.62 -23.57 18.30
N GLU A 83 -14.87 -23.08 18.33
CA GLU A 83 -15.30 -21.94 17.53
C GLU A 83 -14.47 -20.66 17.84
N ASN A 84 -14.14 -20.43 19.09
CA ASN A 84 -13.32 -19.30 19.55
C ASN A 84 -12.14 -19.82 20.38
N PRO A 85 -11.05 -20.28 19.75
CA PRO A 85 -9.90 -20.82 20.47
C PRO A 85 -9.14 -19.69 21.19
N PRO A 86 -8.48 -20.00 22.32
CA PRO A 86 -7.65 -19.02 23.03
C PRO A 86 -6.46 -18.57 22.16
N VAL A 87 -5.97 -17.37 22.42
CA VAL A 87 -4.79 -16.84 21.75
C VAL A 87 -3.55 -17.62 22.16
N ASN A 88 -3.45 -17.93 23.46
CA ASN A 88 -2.31 -18.66 24.03
C ASN A 88 -2.71 -20.10 24.37
N LEU A 89 -1.94 -21.06 23.90
CA LEU A 89 -2.12 -22.48 24.26
C LEU A 89 -2.01 -22.74 25.77
N SER A 90 -1.28 -21.88 26.49
CA SER A 90 -1.13 -21.98 27.94
C SER A 90 -2.45 -21.78 28.71
N ASP A 91 -3.45 -21.17 28.07
CA ASP A 91 -4.76 -20.99 28.68
C ASP A 91 -5.62 -22.28 28.62
N GLY A 92 -5.23 -23.24 27.74
CA GLY A 92 -5.93 -24.48 27.49
C GLY A 92 -7.27 -24.31 26.77
N GLY A 93 -7.87 -25.39 26.31
CA GLY A 93 -9.18 -25.40 25.69
C GLY A 93 -9.21 -24.97 24.21
N ALA A 94 -8.09 -25.09 23.50
CA ALA A 94 -7.99 -24.73 22.08
C ALA A 94 -8.68 -25.77 21.17
N PHE A 95 -8.50 -27.05 21.43
CA PHE A 95 -9.00 -28.13 20.59
C PHE A 95 -10.46 -28.51 20.94
N ARG A 96 -11.19 -29.02 19.95
CA ARG A 96 -12.56 -29.56 20.18
C ARG A 96 -12.51 -30.86 20.98
N ASP A 97 -13.59 -31.14 21.70
CA ASP A 97 -13.82 -32.45 22.32
C ASP A 97 -13.96 -33.49 21.20
N GLY A 98 -13.41 -34.68 21.40
CA GLY A 98 -13.36 -35.74 20.39
C GLY A 98 -12.18 -35.65 19.40
N TYR A 99 -11.37 -34.61 19.45
CA TYR A 99 -10.22 -34.47 18.55
C TYR A 99 -9.07 -35.44 18.91
N ASN A 100 -8.83 -35.67 20.22
CA ASN A 100 -7.81 -36.59 20.70
C ASN A 100 -8.24 -37.26 22.01
N ALA A 101 -8.23 -38.60 22.04
CA ALA A 101 -8.69 -39.38 23.18
C ALA A 101 -7.90 -39.08 24.48
N ALA A 102 -6.58 -38.90 24.41
CA ALA A 102 -5.78 -38.60 25.61
C ALA A 102 -6.08 -37.20 26.17
N LEU A 103 -6.37 -36.23 25.29
CA LEU A 103 -6.81 -34.89 25.71
C LEU A 103 -8.20 -34.96 26.38
N ASP A 104 -9.14 -35.71 25.81
CA ASP A 104 -10.48 -35.87 26.35
C ASP A 104 -10.46 -36.57 27.72
N GLU A 105 -9.58 -37.58 27.90
CA GLU A 105 -9.37 -38.23 29.18
C GLU A 105 -8.82 -37.26 30.24
N ALA A 106 -7.78 -36.46 29.90
CA ALA A 106 -7.25 -35.46 30.81
C ALA A 106 -8.30 -34.40 31.21
N ARG A 107 -9.13 -33.94 30.26
CA ARG A 107 -10.23 -32.99 30.52
C ARG A 107 -11.34 -33.63 31.39
N SER A 108 -11.64 -34.91 31.17
CA SER A 108 -12.62 -35.62 31.97
C SER A 108 -12.20 -35.73 33.44
N ILE A 109 -10.92 -36.05 33.69
CA ILE A 109 -10.35 -36.09 35.05
C ILE A 109 -10.44 -34.68 35.68
N GLN A 110 -10.08 -33.63 34.94
CA GLN A 110 -10.17 -32.26 35.43
C GLN A 110 -11.61 -31.86 35.78
N LYS A 111 -12.57 -32.19 34.94
CA LYS A 111 -14.01 -31.92 35.15
C LYS A 111 -14.53 -32.71 36.34
N GLY A 112 -14.30 -34.01 36.38
CA GLY A 112 -14.71 -34.88 37.49
C GLY A 112 -14.14 -34.42 38.84
N GLY A 113 -12.88 -33.92 38.85
CA GLY A 113 -12.27 -33.35 40.05
C GLY A 113 -12.97 -32.03 40.49
N LYS A 114 -13.35 -31.16 39.56
CA LYS A 114 -14.11 -29.94 39.87
C LYS A 114 -15.52 -30.25 40.38
N ASP A 115 -16.19 -31.22 39.79
CA ASP A 115 -17.51 -31.67 40.23
C ASP A 115 -17.41 -32.28 41.62
N PHE A 116 -16.37 -33.05 41.92
CA PHE A 116 -16.11 -33.57 43.27
C PHE A 116 -15.92 -32.43 44.28
N ILE A 117 -15.14 -31.38 43.98
CA ILE A 117 -14.93 -30.26 44.89
C ILE A 117 -16.25 -29.50 45.14
N ALA A 118 -17.11 -29.37 44.13
CA ALA A 118 -18.42 -28.75 44.28
C ALA A 118 -19.36 -29.61 45.19
N SER A 119 -19.29 -30.95 45.07
CA SER A 119 -20.07 -31.86 45.93
C SER A 119 -19.49 -31.93 47.36
N LEU A 120 -18.19 -31.79 47.53
CA LEU A 120 -17.49 -31.76 48.82
C LEU A 120 -18.03 -30.65 49.74
N GLU A 121 -18.36 -29.47 49.21
CA GLU A 121 -18.96 -28.40 50.01
C GLU A 121 -20.29 -28.85 50.65
N ALA A 122 -21.12 -29.52 49.92
CA ALA A 122 -22.41 -30.02 50.42
C ALA A 122 -22.19 -31.15 51.45
N GLN A 123 -21.31 -32.12 51.15
CA GLN A 123 -20.96 -33.20 52.03
C GLN A 123 -20.34 -32.72 53.36
N GLU A 124 -19.44 -31.75 53.26
CA GLU A 124 -18.78 -31.18 54.46
C GLU A 124 -19.74 -30.33 55.30
N LYS A 125 -20.70 -29.64 54.69
CA LYS A 125 -21.78 -28.97 55.43
C LYS A 125 -22.67 -29.96 56.21
N GLU A 126 -23.00 -31.08 55.59
CA GLU A 126 -23.80 -32.12 56.20
C GLU A 126 -23.00 -32.84 57.32
N ARG A 127 -21.77 -33.21 57.06
CA ARG A 127 -20.85 -33.91 58.00
C ARG A 127 -20.53 -33.08 59.23
N THR A 128 -20.30 -31.78 59.05
CA THR A 128 -19.84 -30.89 60.13
C THR A 128 -20.99 -30.16 60.82
N GLY A 129 -22.13 -30.03 60.16
CA GLY A 129 -23.27 -29.23 60.62
C GLY A 129 -23.07 -27.71 60.47
N ILE A 130 -21.91 -27.27 59.91
CA ILE A 130 -21.56 -25.86 59.77
C ILE A 130 -22.19 -25.32 58.48
N LYS A 131 -23.31 -24.64 58.59
CA LYS A 131 -24.06 -24.08 57.43
C LYS A 131 -23.28 -22.97 56.69
N THR A 132 -22.36 -22.28 57.35
CA THR A 132 -21.55 -21.19 56.76
C THR A 132 -20.28 -21.64 56.05
N LEU A 133 -20.00 -22.96 56.05
CA LEU A 133 -18.87 -23.56 55.36
C LEU A 133 -18.99 -23.33 53.85
N LYS A 134 -17.90 -22.90 53.22
CA LYS A 134 -17.77 -22.75 51.76
C LYS A 134 -16.45 -23.34 51.31
N VAL A 135 -16.43 -23.97 50.14
CA VAL A 135 -15.21 -24.36 49.46
C VAL A 135 -14.86 -23.30 48.42
N GLY A 136 -13.66 -22.77 48.46
CA GLY A 136 -13.18 -21.73 47.56
C GLY A 136 -11.80 -22.03 47.01
N PHE A 137 -11.38 -21.26 45.99
CA PHE A 137 -10.07 -21.34 45.38
C PHE A 137 -9.34 -19.99 45.46
N ASN A 138 -8.04 -20.03 45.76
CA ASN A 138 -7.17 -18.88 45.74
C ASN A 138 -5.83 -19.28 45.10
N LYS A 139 -5.29 -18.44 44.21
CA LYS A 139 -4.05 -18.72 43.46
C LYS A 139 -2.82 -18.97 44.37
N VAL A 140 -2.81 -18.46 45.61
CA VAL A 140 -1.68 -18.60 46.55
C VAL A 140 -1.82 -19.83 47.46
N ILE A 141 -3.06 -20.16 47.87
CA ILE A 141 -3.35 -21.20 48.87
C ILE A 141 -3.83 -22.47 48.21
N GLY A 142 -4.39 -22.36 47.00
CA GLY A 142 -5.12 -23.43 46.32
C GLY A 142 -6.58 -23.50 46.74
N TYR A 143 -7.16 -24.67 46.72
CA TYR A 143 -8.52 -24.93 47.24
C TYR A 143 -8.49 -24.93 48.77
N PHE A 144 -9.51 -24.30 49.37
CA PHE A 144 -9.65 -24.17 50.81
C PHE A 144 -11.12 -24.28 51.25
N ILE A 145 -11.29 -24.73 52.50
CA ILE A 145 -12.56 -24.69 53.22
C ILE A 145 -12.57 -23.39 54.06
N GLU A 146 -13.55 -22.51 53.80
CA GLU A 146 -13.70 -21.25 54.52
C GLU A 146 -14.83 -21.38 55.56
N ILE A 147 -14.56 -21.10 56.80
CA ILE A 147 -15.48 -21.17 57.93
C ILE A 147 -15.50 -19.81 58.66
N SER A 148 -16.66 -19.31 59.02
CA SER A 148 -16.82 -18.08 59.79
C SER A 148 -16.20 -18.21 61.19
N LYS A 149 -15.56 -17.15 61.68
CA LYS A 149 -14.88 -17.16 63.03
C LYS A 149 -15.81 -17.64 64.16
N GLY A 150 -17.11 -17.34 64.06
CA GLY A 150 -18.08 -17.80 65.07
C GLY A 150 -18.23 -19.32 65.09
N ALA A 151 -18.20 -19.97 63.92
CA ALA A 151 -18.32 -21.40 63.77
C ALA A 151 -16.97 -22.16 63.92
N CYS A 152 -15.84 -21.44 63.93
CA CYS A 152 -14.50 -22.08 64.10
C CYS A 152 -14.36 -22.78 65.45
N LYS A 153 -15.14 -22.44 66.47
CA LYS A 153 -15.14 -23.09 67.76
C LYS A 153 -15.69 -24.51 67.69
N ASP A 154 -16.50 -24.81 66.70
CA ASP A 154 -17.14 -26.10 66.47
C ASP A 154 -16.27 -27.05 65.62
N VAL A 155 -15.10 -26.57 65.16
CA VAL A 155 -14.16 -27.37 64.36
C VAL A 155 -13.48 -28.39 65.26
N LYS A 156 -13.73 -29.69 64.97
CA LYS A 156 -13.17 -30.80 65.74
C LYS A 156 -11.88 -31.30 65.11
N PRO A 157 -10.87 -31.68 65.95
CA PRO A 157 -9.60 -32.25 65.45
C PRO A 157 -9.78 -33.50 64.56
N GLU A 158 -10.82 -34.29 64.80
CA GLU A 158 -11.18 -35.50 64.03
C GLU A 158 -11.49 -35.22 62.56
N TRP A 159 -11.81 -33.98 62.17
CA TRP A 159 -12.08 -33.59 60.77
C TRP A 159 -10.81 -33.40 59.95
N GLY A 160 -9.63 -33.37 60.58
CA GLY A 160 -8.35 -33.27 59.88
C GLY A 160 -8.13 -31.89 59.20
N TYR A 161 -8.84 -30.83 59.62
CA TYR A 161 -8.71 -29.51 59.07
C TYR A 161 -7.40 -28.85 59.56
N ILE A 162 -6.55 -28.46 58.61
CA ILE A 162 -5.31 -27.75 58.87
C ILE A 162 -5.51 -26.28 58.53
N ARG A 163 -5.39 -25.38 59.53
CA ARG A 163 -5.56 -23.94 59.34
C ARG A 163 -4.39 -23.41 58.49
N LYS A 164 -4.72 -22.68 57.43
CA LYS A 164 -3.75 -22.04 56.52
C LYS A 164 -3.77 -20.54 56.58
N GLN A 165 -4.92 -19.89 56.76
CA GLN A 165 -5.05 -18.43 56.78
C GLN A 165 -6.18 -18.02 57.70
N THR A 166 -5.88 -16.92 58.48
CA THR A 166 -6.89 -16.25 59.30
C THR A 166 -7.22 -14.90 58.68
N LEU A 167 -8.50 -14.69 58.34
CA LEU A 167 -9.05 -13.43 57.83
C LEU A 167 -9.78 -12.70 58.96
N THR A 168 -10.25 -11.48 58.68
CA THR A 168 -10.97 -10.67 59.67
C THR A 168 -12.24 -11.38 60.18
N ASN A 169 -13.03 -11.99 59.31
CA ASN A 169 -14.33 -12.61 59.63
C ASN A 169 -14.36 -14.12 59.46
N ASN A 170 -13.39 -14.73 58.75
CA ASN A 170 -13.37 -16.15 58.40
C ASN A 170 -11.97 -16.74 58.66
N GLU A 171 -11.92 -18.03 58.74
CA GLU A 171 -10.68 -18.81 58.72
C GLU A 171 -10.70 -19.81 57.59
N ARG A 172 -9.53 -20.04 56.96
CA ARG A 172 -9.35 -20.92 55.83
C ARG A 172 -8.54 -22.15 56.23
N PHE A 173 -9.12 -23.31 55.91
CA PHE A 173 -8.57 -24.62 56.23
C PHE A 173 -8.35 -25.41 54.97
N ILE A 174 -7.45 -26.41 55.03
CA ILE A 174 -7.31 -27.47 54.04
C ILE A 174 -7.57 -28.82 54.73
N SER A 175 -8.15 -29.77 54.00
CA SER A 175 -8.21 -31.17 54.41
C SER A 175 -7.25 -32.00 53.53
N PRO A 176 -6.76 -33.17 54.03
CA PRO A 176 -5.93 -34.06 53.21
C PRO A 176 -6.61 -34.49 51.93
N GLU A 177 -7.91 -34.79 51.98
CA GLU A 177 -8.73 -35.16 50.83
C GLU A 177 -8.83 -34.06 49.79
N LEU A 178 -9.08 -32.83 50.24
CA LEU A 178 -9.14 -31.64 49.36
C LEU A 178 -7.78 -31.43 48.66
N LYS A 179 -6.69 -31.62 49.37
CA LYS A 179 -5.35 -31.47 48.82
C LYS A 179 -4.98 -32.54 47.79
N GLU A 180 -5.33 -33.81 48.04
CA GLU A 180 -5.16 -34.90 47.09
C GLU A 180 -5.95 -34.65 45.78
N LYS A 181 -7.20 -34.20 45.89
CA LYS A 181 -8.03 -33.87 44.71
C LYS A 181 -7.50 -32.62 43.98
N GLU A 182 -7.00 -31.63 44.71
CA GLU A 182 -6.36 -30.46 44.11
C GLU A 182 -5.15 -30.87 43.26
N GLU A 183 -4.26 -31.67 43.81
CA GLU A 183 -3.09 -32.18 43.09
C GLU A 183 -3.47 -32.94 41.83
N MET A 184 -4.52 -33.81 41.92
CA MET A 184 -5.06 -34.53 40.78
C MET A 184 -5.60 -33.58 39.69
N ILE A 185 -6.35 -32.52 40.05
CA ILE A 185 -6.93 -31.55 39.11
C ILE A 185 -5.81 -30.74 38.45
N LEU A 186 -4.79 -30.27 39.23
CA LEU A 186 -3.69 -29.52 38.70
C LEU A 186 -2.85 -30.35 37.74
N HIS A 187 -2.52 -31.58 38.07
CA HIS A 187 -1.82 -32.51 37.19
C HIS A 187 -2.61 -32.79 35.91
N ALA A 188 -3.92 -32.99 36.01
CA ALA A 188 -4.76 -33.20 34.83
C ALA A 188 -4.81 -31.96 33.91
N GLN A 189 -4.85 -30.77 34.50
CA GLN A 189 -4.79 -29.52 33.77
C GLN A 189 -3.44 -29.31 33.08
N GLU A 190 -2.33 -29.49 33.77
CA GLU A 190 -0.99 -29.41 33.21
C GLU A 190 -0.80 -30.42 32.08
N ASN A 191 -1.30 -31.64 32.27
CA ASN A 191 -1.22 -32.69 31.27
C ASN A 191 -2.07 -32.33 30.02
N ALA A 192 -3.28 -31.81 30.21
CA ALA A 192 -4.12 -31.36 29.08
C ALA A 192 -3.42 -30.24 28.27
N ILE A 193 -2.84 -29.24 28.95
CA ILE A 193 -2.08 -28.15 28.29
C ILE A 193 -0.87 -28.70 27.54
N ARG A 194 -0.14 -29.68 28.12
CA ARG A 194 1.01 -30.31 27.46
C ARG A 194 0.57 -31.04 26.19
N ILE A 195 -0.50 -31.84 26.27
CA ILE A 195 -1.06 -32.55 25.12
C ILE A 195 -1.50 -31.55 24.04
N GLU A 196 -2.18 -30.47 24.39
CA GLU A 196 -2.60 -29.44 23.44
C GLU A 196 -1.40 -28.79 22.72
N LYS A 197 -0.30 -28.53 23.44
CA LYS A 197 0.93 -28.01 22.83
C LYS A 197 1.57 -28.99 21.85
N GLU A 198 1.61 -30.27 22.20
CA GLU A 198 2.15 -31.32 21.33
C GLU A 198 1.28 -31.48 20.06
N LEU A 199 -0.04 -31.54 20.21
CA LEU A 199 -0.97 -31.62 19.10
C LEU A 199 -0.88 -30.39 18.17
N PHE A 200 -0.75 -29.21 18.76
CA PHE A 200 -0.59 -27.99 18.00
C PHE A 200 0.73 -27.96 17.20
N SER A 201 1.83 -28.42 17.81
CA SER A 201 3.12 -28.53 17.13
C SER A 201 3.03 -29.49 15.94
N GLN A 202 2.41 -30.66 16.11
CA GLN A 202 2.20 -31.64 15.03
C GLN A 202 1.36 -31.04 13.90
N LEU A 203 0.25 -30.37 14.24
CA LEU A 203 -0.62 -29.72 13.26
C LEU A 203 0.10 -28.61 12.51
N LEU A 204 0.93 -27.82 13.20
CA LEU A 204 1.73 -26.78 12.59
C LEU A 204 2.80 -27.34 11.63
N ASP A 205 3.43 -28.45 11.97
CA ASP A 205 4.40 -29.14 11.11
C ASP A 205 3.71 -29.73 9.87
N GLU A 206 2.48 -30.22 9.99
CA GLU A 206 1.68 -30.61 8.83
C GLU A 206 1.41 -29.42 7.92
N VAL A 207 0.99 -28.24 8.46
CA VAL A 207 0.77 -27.01 7.68
C VAL A 207 2.04 -26.58 6.97
N LYS A 208 3.20 -26.67 7.63
CA LYS A 208 4.51 -26.37 7.01
C LYS A 208 4.79 -27.22 5.77
N GLY A 209 4.35 -28.47 5.74
CA GLY A 209 4.46 -29.33 4.57
C GLY A 209 3.73 -28.80 3.33
N TYR A 210 2.76 -27.91 3.51
CA TYR A 210 1.98 -27.29 2.41
C TYR A 210 2.42 -25.85 2.09
N LEU A 211 3.49 -25.32 2.68
CA LEU A 211 3.91 -23.92 2.49
C LEU A 211 4.06 -23.51 1.02
N PRO A 212 4.70 -24.31 0.13
CA PRO A 212 4.83 -23.93 -1.29
C PRO A 212 3.47 -23.78 -1.98
N GLN A 213 2.54 -24.71 -1.71
CA GLN A 213 1.20 -24.70 -2.29
C GLN A 213 0.38 -23.52 -1.73
N LEU A 214 0.46 -23.25 -0.42
CA LEU A 214 -0.17 -22.11 0.23
C LEU A 214 0.33 -20.78 -0.33
N GLN A 215 1.65 -20.65 -0.58
CA GLN A 215 2.23 -19.45 -1.20
C GLN A 215 1.69 -19.24 -2.61
N LYS A 216 1.62 -20.29 -3.43
CA LYS A 216 1.05 -20.24 -4.77
C LYS A 216 -0.43 -19.82 -4.72
N LEU A 217 -1.21 -20.45 -3.85
CA LEU A 217 -2.61 -20.11 -3.65
C LEU A 217 -2.80 -18.67 -3.19
N SER A 218 -1.97 -18.21 -2.25
CA SER A 218 -2.02 -16.83 -1.75
C SER A 218 -1.80 -15.81 -2.85
N LYS A 219 -0.85 -16.05 -3.76
CA LYS A 219 -0.60 -15.19 -4.92
C LYS A 219 -1.82 -15.12 -5.83
N VAL A 220 -2.41 -16.27 -6.15
CA VAL A 220 -3.60 -16.34 -7.00
C VAL A 220 -4.80 -15.62 -6.38
N LEU A 221 -5.06 -15.82 -5.08
CA LEU A 221 -6.15 -15.11 -4.39
C LEU A 221 -5.94 -13.60 -4.37
N ALA A 222 -4.70 -13.14 -4.19
CA ALA A 222 -4.36 -11.72 -4.26
C ALA A 222 -4.57 -11.14 -5.66
N GLU A 223 -4.21 -11.86 -6.71
CA GLU A 223 -4.47 -11.46 -8.11
C GLU A 223 -5.97 -11.35 -8.38
N ILE A 224 -6.76 -12.35 -7.94
CA ILE A 224 -8.23 -12.34 -8.10
C ILE A 224 -8.85 -11.15 -7.36
N ASP A 225 -8.40 -10.86 -6.15
CA ASP A 225 -8.89 -9.71 -5.36
C ASP A 225 -8.58 -8.39 -6.08
N CYS A 226 -7.35 -8.22 -6.59
CA CYS A 226 -6.98 -7.07 -7.41
C CYS A 226 -7.88 -6.93 -8.65
N TYR A 227 -8.10 -8.00 -9.41
CA TYR A 227 -8.97 -7.96 -10.59
C TYR A 227 -10.43 -7.63 -10.23
N CYS A 228 -10.94 -8.15 -9.14
CA CYS A 228 -12.27 -7.81 -8.65
C CYS A 228 -12.35 -6.32 -8.25
N ALA A 229 -11.37 -5.80 -7.54
CA ALA A 229 -11.32 -4.40 -7.12
C ALA A 229 -11.22 -3.46 -8.34
N LEU A 230 -10.29 -3.73 -9.27
CA LEU A 230 -10.12 -2.94 -10.49
C LEU A 230 -11.35 -2.97 -11.39
N SER A 231 -12.00 -4.13 -11.53
CA SER A 231 -13.24 -4.26 -12.31
C SER A 231 -14.43 -3.54 -11.69
N GLU A 232 -14.50 -3.52 -10.36
CA GLU A 232 -15.53 -2.79 -9.61
C GLU A 232 -15.41 -1.28 -9.85
N VAL A 233 -14.21 -0.73 -9.64
CA VAL A 233 -13.92 0.69 -9.86
C VAL A 233 -14.18 1.08 -11.32
N SER A 234 -13.68 0.28 -12.25
CA SER A 234 -13.86 0.52 -13.69
C SER A 234 -15.32 0.51 -14.11
N SER A 235 -16.12 -0.42 -13.56
CA SER A 235 -17.56 -0.49 -13.82
C SER A 235 -18.31 0.69 -13.21
N LYS A 236 -18.00 1.06 -11.98
CA LYS A 236 -18.63 2.15 -11.23
C LYS A 236 -18.44 3.51 -11.91
N TYR A 237 -17.24 3.77 -12.42
CA TYR A 237 -16.86 5.06 -12.98
C TYR A 237 -16.82 5.06 -14.52
N HIS A 238 -17.26 3.98 -15.17
CA HIS A 238 -17.30 3.84 -16.62
C HIS A 238 -15.93 4.05 -17.30
N TYR A 239 -14.89 3.50 -16.70
CA TYR A 239 -13.55 3.54 -17.25
C TYR A 239 -13.43 2.65 -18.50
N VAL A 240 -12.52 3.02 -19.40
CA VAL A 240 -12.30 2.29 -20.66
C VAL A 240 -11.00 1.50 -20.61
N LYS A 241 -10.97 0.37 -21.34
CA LYS A 241 -9.77 -0.45 -21.46
C LYS A 241 -8.70 0.30 -22.24
N PRO A 242 -7.49 0.50 -21.71
CA PRO A 242 -6.38 1.07 -22.47
C PRO A 242 -5.84 0.08 -23.49
N GLU A 243 -5.33 0.61 -24.61
CA GLU A 243 -4.60 -0.14 -25.63
C GLU A 243 -3.12 0.22 -25.53
N PHE A 244 -2.25 -0.77 -25.53
CA PHE A 244 -0.80 -0.54 -25.52
C PHE A 244 -0.26 -0.49 -26.96
N SER A 245 0.66 0.43 -27.20
CA SER A 245 1.35 0.68 -28.48
C SER A 245 2.83 0.81 -28.26
N ASP A 246 3.60 0.82 -29.35
CA ASP A 246 5.06 0.96 -29.26
C ASP A 246 5.51 2.37 -28.87
N ASP A 247 4.83 3.41 -29.38
CA ASP A 247 5.27 4.81 -29.16
C ASP A 247 4.14 5.81 -28.96
N GLU A 248 2.95 5.61 -29.52
CA GLU A 248 1.89 6.61 -29.52
C GLU A 248 1.21 6.71 -28.15
N LEU A 249 1.19 7.93 -27.59
CA LEU A 249 0.35 8.30 -26.45
C LEU A 249 -0.82 9.15 -26.97
N ASP A 250 -2.01 8.59 -27.00
CA ASP A 250 -3.26 9.27 -27.40
C ASP A 250 -4.34 8.99 -26.36
N ILE A 251 -4.62 9.97 -25.51
CA ILE A 251 -5.67 9.94 -24.49
C ILE A 251 -6.76 10.91 -24.90
N GLU A 252 -7.92 10.41 -25.31
CA GLU A 252 -9.05 11.25 -25.68
C GLU A 252 -9.95 11.54 -24.47
N ASN A 253 -10.21 12.83 -24.21
CA ASN A 253 -11.09 13.28 -23.13
C ASN A 253 -10.74 12.65 -21.77
N GLY A 254 -9.45 12.62 -21.43
CA GLY A 254 -8.96 12.16 -20.15
C GLY A 254 -9.50 13.01 -19.00
N LYS A 255 -9.70 12.38 -17.85
CA LYS A 255 -10.17 13.00 -16.61
C LYS A 255 -9.26 12.66 -15.45
N HIS A 256 -9.14 13.58 -14.51
CA HIS A 256 -8.43 13.29 -13.27
C HIS A 256 -9.31 12.40 -12.38
N PRO A 257 -8.91 11.17 -12.03
CA PRO A 257 -9.79 10.18 -11.40
C PRO A 257 -10.42 10.66 -10.10
N ILE A 258 -9.67 11.40 -9.28
CA ILE A 258 -10.14 11.91 -7.99
C ILE A 258 -11.00 13.15 -8.18
N LEU A 259 -10.57 14.11 -9.00
CA LEU A 259 -11.29 15.38 -9.16
C LEU A 259 -12.61 15.20 -9.91
N ASP A 260 -12.70 14.27 -10.88
CA ASP A 260 -13.95 13.97 -11.58
C ASP A 260 -15.03 13.44 -10.61
N GLU A 261 -14.64 12.67 -9.60
CA GLU A 261 -15.55 12.18 -8.56
C GLU A 261 -15.92 13.25 -7.52
N MET A 262 -14.94 14.07 -7.10
CA MET A 262 -15.16 15.09 -6.07
C MET A 262 -15.91 16.32 -6.57
N MET A 263 -15.69 16.72 -7.84
CA MET A 263 -16.28 17.92 -8.45
C MET A 263 -17.65 17.62 -9.07
N LYS A 264 -18.71 17.84 -8.32
CA LYS A 264 -20.08 17.64 -8.81
C LYS A 264 -20.64 18.89 -9.50
N ASN A 265 -20.21 20.08 -9.05
CA ASN A 265 -20.68 21.36 -9.62
C ASN A 265 -19.63 22.47 -9.34
N PRO A 266 -18.92 23.04 -10.34
CA PRO A 266 -18.95 22.65 -11.76
C PRO A 266 -18.35 21.25 -11.99
N ARG A 267 -18.74 20.60 -13.11
CA ARG A 267 -18.15 19.30 -13.49
C ARG A 267 -16.70 19.47 -13.92
N TYR A 268 -15.88 18.44 -13.65
CA TYR A 268 -14.52 18.38 -14.14
C TYR A 268 -14.45 18.47 -15.67
N VAL A 269 -13.53 19.28 -16.20
CA VAL A 269 -13.35 19.45 -17.64
C VAL A 269 -12.30 18.46 -18.15
N SER A 270 -12.72 17.52 -18.98
CA SER A 270 -11.83 16.53 -19.58
C SER A 270 -10.87 17.15 -20.60
N ASN A 271 -9.64 16.64 -20.68
CA ASN A 271 -8.63 17.08 -21.62
C ASN A 271 -7.97 15.90 -22.33
N SER A 272 -7.63 16.09 -23.62
CA SER A 272 -6.95 15.10 -24.43
C SER A 272 -5.45 15.35 -24.43
N VAL A 273 -4.67 14.26 -24.53
CA VAL A 273 -3.20 14.30 -24.67
C VAL A 273 -2.84 13.51 -25.91
N LYS A 274 -2.01 14.09 -26.78
CA LYS A 274 -1.50 13.36 -27.93
C LYS A 274 0.00 13.64 -28.07
N MET A 275 0.80 12.58 -28.05
CA MET A 275 2.27 12.63 -28.18
C MET A 275 2.73 11.42 -28.99
N ASN A 276 3.77 11.61 -29.78
CA ASN A 276 4.44 10.56 -30.53
C ASN A 276 5.94 10.90 -30.65
N ARG A 277 6.70 10.09 -31.38
CA ARG A 277 8.16 10.29 -31.53
C ARG A 277 8.51 11.64 -32.17
N SER A 278 7.70 12.11 -33.11
CA SER A 278 7.92 13.41 -33.76
C SER A 278 7.41 14.62 -32.97
N GLN A 279 6.58 14.40 -31.98
CA GLN A 279 6.02 15.42 -31.08
C GLN A 279 6.04 14.89 -29.65
N SER A 280 7.23 14.72 -29.12
CA SER A 280 7.47 14.10 -27.81
C SER A 280 7.41 15.11 -26.64
N ILE A 281 7.48 16.43 -26.92
CA ILE A 281 7.49 17.47 -25.89
C ILE A 281 6.28 18.38 -26.05
N LEU A 282 5.42 18.45 -25.02
CA LEU A 282 4.32 19.41 -24.93
C LEU A 282 4.74 20.59 -24.05
N LEU A 283 4.89 21.76 -24.66
CA LEU A 283 5.12 23.00 -23.94
C LEU A 283 3.76 23.64 -23.58
N ILE A 284 3.45 23.67 -22.28
CA ILE A 284 2.14 24.06 -21.77
C ILE A 284 2.20 25.47 -21.23
N THR A 285 1.46 26.39 -21.84
CA THR A 285 1.40 27.81 -21.44
C THR A 285 0.01 28.20 -20.91
N GLY A 286 -0.05 29.31 -20.21
CA GLY A 286 -1.29 29.87 -19.67
C GLY A 286 -1.22 30.21 -18.18
N PRO A 287 -2.28 30.79 -17.61
CA PRO A 287 -2.31 31.26 -16.22
C PRO A 287 -2.22 30.10 -15.21
N ASN A 288 -1.66 30.39 -14.01
CA ASN A 288 -1.45 29.38 -12.97
C ASN A 288 -2.74 28.73 -12.47
N MET A 289 -3.85 29.46 -12.41
CA MET A 289 -5.16 28.92 -12.04
C MET A 289 -5.87 28.18 -13.17
N GLY A 290 -5.28 28.08 -14.33
CA GLY A 290 -5.89 27.49 -15.54
C GLY A 290 -5.89 25.95 -15.58
N GLY A 291 -5.25 25.27 -14.62
CA GLY A 291 -5.29 23.80 -14.53
C GLY A 291 -4.12 23.07 -15.21
N LYS A 292 -2.99 23.76 -15.54
CA LYS A 292 -1.80 23.15 -16.14
C LYS A 292 -1.28 21.95 -15.35
N SER A 293 -1.01 22.14 -14.07
CA SER A 293 -0.52 21.09 -13.16
C SER A 293 -1.53 19.93 -13.02
N THR A 294 -2.83 20.24 -13.01
CA THR A 294 -3.90 19.24 -12.97
C THR A 294 -3.92 18.39 -14.24
N TYR A 295 -3.72 19.00 -15.39
CA TYR A 295 -3.63 18.32 -16.68
C TYR A 295 -2.44 17.34 -16.74
N MET A 296 -1.28 17.76 -16.23
CA MET A 296 -0.09 16.92 -16.14
C MET A 296 -0.32 15.73 -15.18
N ARG A 297 -0.86 16.02 -13.98
CA ARG A 297 -1.20 14.96 -13.00
C ARG A 297 -2.24 13.98 -13.53
N GLN A 298 -3.27 14.47 -14.22
CA GLN A 298 -4.26 13.61 -14.90
C GLN A 298 -3.58 12.61 -15.82
N THR A 299 -2.65 13.09 -16.67
CA THR A 299 -1.93 12.24 -17.63
C THR A 299 -1.10 11.17 -16.91
N ALA A 300 -0.33 11.55 -15.90
CA ALA A 300 0.48 10.59 -15.12
C ALA A 300 -0.39 9.54 -14.42
N LEU A 301 -1.50 9.95 -13.80
CA LEU A 301 -2.40 9.02 -13.11
C LEU A 301 -3.06 8.04 -14.07
N ILE A 302 -3.49 8.49 -15.26
CA ILE A 302 -4.05 7.61 -16.30
C ILE A 302 -3.02 6.57 -16.72
N ILE A 303 -1.76 6.96 -16.94
CA ILE A 303 -0.67 6.07 -17.32
C ILE A 303 -0.39 5.04 -16.21
N ILE A 304 -0.27 5.49 -14.96
CA ILE A 304 -0.05 4.59 -13.82
C ILE A 304 -1.22 3.59 -13.69
N MET A 305 -2.46 4.08 -13.77
CA MET A 305 -3.65 3.22 -13.70
C MET A 305 -3.63 2.16 -14.81
N ALA A 306 -3.32 2.55 -16.04
CA ALA A 306 -3.23 1.61 -17.16
C ALA A 306 -2.16 0.53 -16.91
N GLN A 307 -0.97 0.90 -16.45
CA GLN A 307 0.15 -0.03 -16.25
C GLN A 307 -0.02 -0.98 -15.06
N ILE A 308 -0.82 -0.62 -14.07
CA ILE A 308 -1.20 -1.56 -13.00
C ILE A 308 -2.36 -2.50 -13.40
N GLY A 309 -2.85 -2.43 -14.64
CA GLY A 309 -3.95 -3.25 -15.14
C GLY A 309 -5.35 -2.68 -14.89
N CYS A 310 -5.47 -1.44 -14.42
CA CYS A 310 -6.76 -0.75 -14.28
C CYS A 310 -7.23 -0.20 -15.63
N PHE A 311 -8.54 -0.15 -15.84
CA PHE A 311 -9.12 0.68 -16.89
C PHE A 311 -9.03 2.15 -16.48
N VAL A 312 -9.15 3.07 -17.45
CA VAL A 312 -8.76 4.47 -17.28
C VAL A 312 -9.91 5.45 -17.54
N PRO A 313 -9.91 6.60 -16.82
CA PRO A 313 -10.97 7.62 -16.92
C PRO A 313 -10.81 8.50 -18.16
N CYS A 314 -11.11 7.95 -19.33
CA CYS A 314 -11.07 8.67 -20.60
C CYS A 314 -12.10 8.10 -21.58
N LYS A 315 -12.22 8.68 -22.78
CA LYS A 315 -13.06 8.15 -23.86
C LYS A 315 -12.33 7.03 -24.61
N SER A 316 -11.04 7.21 -24.89
CA SER A 316 -10.13 6.21 -25.45
C SER A 316 -8.72 6.48 -24.96
N CYS A 317 -7.91 5.42 -24.84
CA CYS A 317 -6.52 5.51 -24.44
C CYS A 317 -5.69 4.53 -25.24
N LYS A 318 -4.70 5.04 -25.96
CA LYS A 318 -3.64 4.29 -26.60
C LYS A 318 -2.31 4.83 -26.08
N MET A 319 -1.43 3.98 -25.56
CA MET A 319 -0.22 4.45 -24.90
C MET A 319 0.92 3.45 -24.98
N PRO A 320 2.19 3.90 -24.98
CA PRO A 320 3.33 3.03 -24.79
C PRO A 320 3.48 2.60 -23.32
N VAL A 321 4.32 1.60 -23.09
CA VAL A 321 4.74 1.25 -21.73
C VAL A 321 5.85 2.20 -21.30
N PHE A 322 5.64 2.87 -20.18
CA PHE A 322 6.64 3.76 -19.57
C PHE A 322 7.44 3.01 -18.51
N ASP A 323 8.75 3.13 -18.55
CA ASP A 323 9.67 2.54 -17.57
C ASP A 323 9.74 3.36 -16.29
N LYS A 324 9.71 4.70 -16.40
CA LYS A 324 9.78 5.64 -15.29
C LYS A 324 8.89 6.86 -15.53
N ILE A 325 8.44 7.46 -14.45
CA ILE A 325 7.72 8.73 -14.46
C ILE A 325 8.44 9.69 -13.51
N PHE A 326 9.00 10.75 -14.06
CA PHE A 326 9.64 11.82 -13.30
C PHE A 326 8.68 12.99 -13.17
N THR A 327 8.51 13.48 -11.94
CA THR A 327 7.60 14.60 -11.69
C THR A 327 8.27 15.67 -10.87
N ARG A 328 8.18 16.91 -11.36
CA ARG A 328 8.41 18.11 -10.57
C ARG A 328 7.17 18.97 -10.70
N ILE A 329 6.17 18.75 -9.82
CA ILE A 329 4.85 19.42 -9.84
C ILE A 329 4.57 20.01 -8.47
N GLY A 330 4.60 21.34 -8.37
CA GLY A 330 4.39 22.10 -7.13
C GLY A 330 5.68 22.28 -6.33
N ALA A 331 5.70 23.30 -5.46
CA ALA A 331 6.78 23.52 -4.51
C ALA A 331 6.47 22.78 -3.21
N SER A 332 7.34 21.88 -2.78
CA SER A 332 7.38 21.39 -1.41
C SER A 332 8.54 22.08 -0.70
N ASP A 333 8.25 22.89 0.31
CA ASP A 333 9.28 23.44 1.18
C ASP A 333 9.76 22.32 2.10
N ASP A 334 10.94 21.80 1.82
CA ASP A 334 11.61 20.90 2.76
C ASP A 334 12.37 21.71 3.81
N ILE A 335 11.63 22.20 4.80
CA ILE A 335 12.15 23.01 5.90
C ILE A 335 13.17 22.21 6.75
N LEU A 336 13.09 20.87 6.72
CA LEU A 336 13.94 19.99 7.53
C LEU A 336 15.35 19.84 6.98
N SER A 337 15.52 19.87 5.65
CA SER A 337 16.83 19.71 5.01
C SER A 337 17.66 21.02 4.93
N GLY A 338 17.04 22.17 5.20
CA GLY A 338 17.68 23.50 5.10
C GLY A 338 18.08 23.89 3.66
N GLN A 339 17.64 23.14 2.65
CA GLN A 339 17.88 23.45 1.24
C GLN A 339 16.88 24.47 0.73
N SER A 340 17.33 25.38 -0.16
CA SER A 340 16.40 26.28 -0.83
C SER A 340 15.46 25.49 -1.76
N THR A 341 14.23 25.98 -1.93
CA THR A 341 13.26 25.41 -2.88
C THR A 341 13.81 25.26 -4.29
N PHE A 342 14.68 26.18 -4.71
CA PHE A 342 15.37 26.14 -5.99
C PHE A 342 16.39 25.00 -6.06
N MET A 343 17.14 24.72 -4.98
CA MET A 343 18.09 23.61 -4.95
C MET A 343 17.39 22.25 -5.04
N VAL A 344 16.27 22.08 -4.33
CA VAL A 344 15.43 20.87 -4.41
C VAL A 344 14.92 20.71 -5.85
N GLU A 345 14.42 21.79 -6.46
CA GLU A 345 13.95 21.81 -7.84
C GLU A 345 15.03 21.35 -8.82
N MET A 346 16.25 21.88 -8.70
CA MET A 346 17.37 21.52 -9.57
C MET A 346 17.83 20.07 -9.33
N SER A 347 17.78 19.58 -8.10
CA SER A 347 18.14 18.19 -7.79
C SER A 347 17.13 17.19 -8.39
N GLU A 348 15.83 17.49 -8.33
CA GLU A 348 14.79 16.67 -8.94
C GLU A 348 14.88 16.70 -10.48
N ALA A 349 15.12 17.88 -11.06
CA ALA A 349 15.34 18.00 -12.49
C ALA A 349 16.60 17.24 -12.94
N ASN A 350 17.71 17.37 -12.22
CA ASN A 350 18.95 16.65 -12.49
C ASN A 350 18.73 15.14 -12.50
N ARG A 351 18.03 14.62 -11.50
CA ARG A 351 17.69 13.19 -11.45
C ARG A 351 16.91 12.74 -12.68
N ALA A 352 15.91 13.53 -13.11
CA ALA A 352 15.15 13.23 -14.31
C ALA A 352 16.03 13.22 -15.57
N LEU A 353 16.93 14.21 -15.72
CA LEU A 353 17.81 14.31 -16.88
C LEU A 353 18.86 13.19 -16.92
N GLN A 354 19.32 12.70 -15.78
CA GLN A 354 20.30 11.62 -15.70
C GLN A 354 19.66 10.23 -15.89
N GLU A 355 18.53 9.97 -15.25
CA GLU A 355 17.95 8.63 -15.17
C GLU A 355 16.87 8.33 -16.23
N ALA A 356 16.35 9.33 -16.94
CA ALA A 356 15.30 9.12 -17.93
C ALA A 356 15.83 8.44 -19.20
N SER A 357 15.00 7.59 -19.78
CA SER A 357 15.18 6.94 -21.08
C SER A 357 14.18 7.50 -22.12
N GLU A 358 14.27 7.07 -23.37
CA GLU A 358 13.27 7.37 -24.40
C GLU A 358 11.86 6.81 -24.06
N HIS A 359 11.78 5.84 -23.15
CA HIS A 359 10.54 5.25 -22.67
C HIS A 359 10.03 5.90 -21.37
N SER A 360 10.65 6.96 -20.89
CA SER A 360 10.23 7.67 -19.67
C SER A 360 9.21 8.77 -19.95
N LEU A 361 8.43 9.14 -18.93
CA LEU A 361 7.59 10.32 -18.92
C LEU A 361 8.17 11.36 -17.96
N ILE A 362 8.40 12.59 -18.46
CA ILE A 362 8.88 13.71 -17.66
C ILE A 362 7.78 14.76 -17.52
N LEU A 363 7.51 15.21 -16.30
CA LEU A 363 6.50 16.22 -15.98
C LEU A 363 7.16 17.35 -15.20
N PHE A 364 7.46 18.45 -15.88
CA PHE A 364 8.10 19.63 -15.31
C PHE A 364 7.12 20.80 -15.24
N ASP A 365 6.81 21.26 -14.03
CA ASP A 365 5.85 22.33 -13.79
C ASP A 365 6.56 23.58 -13.28
N GLU A 366 6.61 24.60 -14.14
CA GLU A 366 7.14 25.94 -13.87
C GLU A 366 8.62 25.95 -13.37
N ILE A 367 9.47 25.12 -13.94
CA ILE A 367 10.91 25.08 -13.60
C ILE A 367 11.61 26.42 -13.89
N GLY A 368 12.54 26.80 -13.02
CA GLY A 368 13.32 28.03 -13.11
C GLY A 368 12.68 29.22 -12.41
N ARG A 369 11.56 29.03 -11.69
CA ARG A 369 10.83 30.12 -11.02
C ARG A 369 11.54 30.63 -9.75
N GLY A 370 12.42 29.84 -9.17
CA GLY A 370 13.13 30.15 -7.92
C GLY A 370 14.38 31.03 -8.09
N THR A 371 14.70 31.50 -9.30
CA THR A 371 15.88 32.33 -9.63
C THR A 371 15.52 33.56 -10.48
N SER A 372 16.53 34.28 -11.01
CA SER A 372 16.27 35.41 -11.89
C SER A 372 15.56 34.96 -13.18
N THR A 373 14.75 35.84 -13.78
CA THR A 373 13.93 35.50 -14.97
C THR A 373 14.79 34.96 -16.12
N TYR A 374 15.97 35.57 -16.38
CA TYR A 374 16.83 35.13 -17.46
C TYR A 374 17.53 33.82 -17.19
N ASP A 375 18.01 33.60 -15.95
CA ASP A 375 18.64 32.33 -15.55
C ASP A 375 17.61 31.18 -15.61
N GLY A 376 16.40 31.40 -15.07
CA GLY A 376 15.34 30.42 -15.10
C GLY A 376 14.88 30.04 -16.51
N MET A 377 14.77 31.04 -17.39
CA MET A 377 14.44 30.84 -18.81
C MET A 377 15.54 30.08 -19.55
N ALA A 378 16.82 30.44 -19.34
CA ALA A 378 17.95 29.77 -19.96
C ALA A 378 18.06 28.29 -19.51
N LEU A 379 17.89 28.03 -18.22
CA LEU A 379 17.84 26.66 -17.67
C LEU A 379 16.70 25.86 -18.27
N ALA A 380 15.50 26.41 -18.30
CA ALA A 380 14.32 25.73 -18.83
C ALA A 380 14.49 25.39 -20.32
N GLN A 381 15.02 26.32 -21.11
CA GLN A 381 15.36 26.10 -22.52
C GLN A 381 16.37 24.98 -22.68
N SER A 382 17.51 25.07 -21.98
CA SER A 382 18.59 24.07 -22.07
C SER A 382 18.10 22.67 -21.69
N MET A 383 17.21 22.54 -20.67
CA MET A 383 16.61 21.27 -20.31
C MET A 383 15.70 20.71 -21.42
N ILE A 384 14.90 21.55 -22.06
CA ILE A 384 14.06 21.13 -23.20
C ILE A 384 14.93 20.65 -24.35
N GLU A 385 15.96 21.38 -24.71
CA GLU A 385 16.93 21.05 -25.78
C GLU A 385 17.65 19.73 -25.46
N TYR A 386 18.11 19.55 -24.21
CA TYR A 386 18.78 18.32 -23.78
C TYR A 386 17.82 17.10 -23.84
N ILE A 387 16.58 17.25 -23.41
CA ILE A 387 15.57 16.19 -23.53
C ILE A 387 15.30 15.86 -25.00
N ALA A 388 15.21 16.88 -25.85
CA ALA A 388 14.94 16.73 -27.27
C ALA A 388 16.08 16.05 -28.04
N THR A 389 17.33 16.32 -27.68
CA THR A 389 18.52 15.86 -28.43
C THR A 389 19.15 14.60 -27.84
N CYS A 390 19.10 14.42 -26.52
CA CYS A 390 19.84 13.36 -25.84
C CYS A 390 18.95 12.25 -25.24
N ILE A 391 17.75 12.61 -24.70
CA ILE A 391 16.92 11.64 -23.97
C ILE A 391 15.78 11.12 -24.83
N HIS A 392 15.12 11.99 -25.60
CA HIS A 392 13.94 11.70 -26.43
C HIS A 392 12.71 11.24 -25.66
N ALA A 393 12.66 11.49 -24.33
CA ALA A 393 11.54 11.11 -23.47
C ALA A 393 10.26 11.92 -23.78
N LYS A 394 9.09 11.32 -23.59
CA LYS A 394 7.84 12.07 -23.64
C LYS A 394 7.77 13.02 -22.44
N THR A 395 7.61 14.31 -22.76
CA THR A 395 7.74 15.38 -21.77
C THR A 395 6.56 16.34 -21.81
N MET A 396 5.98 16.64 -20.66
CA MET A 396 5.03 17.73 -20.47
C MET A 396 5.72 18.81 -19.65
N PHE A 397 5.98 19.94 -20.28
CA PHE A 397 6.72 21.06 -19.70
C PHE A 397 5.81 22.28 -19.56
N SER A 398 5.40 22.60 -18.34
CA SER A 398 4.62 23.83 -18.10
C SER A 398 5.55 25.00 -17.83
N THR A 399 5.26 26.14 -18.41
CA THR A 399 6.06 27.35 -18.24
C THR A 399 5.22 28.62 -18.26
N HIS A 400 5.72 29.65 -17.60
CA HIS A 400 5.24 31.02 -17.70
C HIS A 400 6.15 31.91 -18.58
N TYR A 401 7.25 31.37 -19.09
CA TYR A 401 8.13 32.04 -20.05
C TYR A 401 7.53 31.92 -21.45
N HIS A 402 6.88 32.99 -21.91
CA HIS A 402 6.26 33.03 -23.25
C HIS A 402 7.29 32.91 -24.37
N GLU A 403 8.52 33.35 -24.13
CA GLU A 403 9.64 33.30 -25.06
C GLU A 403 9.95 31.87 -25.51
N LEU A 404 9.78 30.89 -24.60
CA LEU A 404 10.03 29.47 -24.91
C LEU A 404 9.07 28.89 -25.95
N THR A 405 7.91 29.56 -26.20
CA THR A 405 6.98 29.10 -27.25
C THR A 405 7.58 29.15 -28.65
N MET A 406 8.64 29.97 -28.86
CA MET A 406 9.36 30.05 -30.14
C MET A 406 10.24 28.81 -30.40
N LEU A 407 10.47 27.96 -29.40
CA LEU A 407 11.25 26.73 -29.60
C LEU A 407 10.61 25.78 -30.63
N THR A 408 9.29 25.87 -30.84
CA THR A 408 8.62 25.10 -31.89
C THR A 408 9.07 25.43 -33.31
N ASP A 409 9.69 26.58 -33.52
CA ASP A 409 10.18 27.00 -34.84
C ASP A 409 11.52 26.34 -35.18
N ASN A 410 12.24 25.82 -34.16
CA ASN A 410 13.58 25.28 -34.29
C ASN A 410 13.74 23.84 -33.79
N VAL A 411 12.76 23.33 -33.04
CA VAL A 411 12.79 21.98 -32.44
C VAL A 411 11.51 21.24 -32.82
N ASP A 412 11.59 20.41 -33.84
CA ASP A 412 10.44 19.73 -34.46
C ASP A 412 9.62 18.89 -33.46
N CYS A 413 10.28 18.31 -32.44
CA CYS A 413 9.59 17.46 -31.47
C CYS A 413 8.85 18.25 -30.38
N VAL A 414 8.93 19.58 -30.35
CA VAL A 414 8.21 20.44 -29.40
C VAL A 414 6.91 20.92 -30.01
N ARG A 415 5.82 20.80 -29.26
CA ARG A 415 4.49 21.33 -29.63
C ARG A 415 3.95 22.22 -28.52
N ASN A 416 3.50 23.43 -28.91
CA ASN A 416 2.83 24.34 -28.00
C ASN A 416 1.38 23.94 -27.76
N VAL A 417 0.96 23.95 -26.49
CA VAL A 417 -0.43 23.87 -26.06
C VAL A 417 -0.70 24.91 -24.99
N HIS A 418 -1.93 25.39 -24.91
CA HIS A 418 -2.30 26.42 -23.94
C HIS A 418 -3.63 26.15 -23.26
N VAL A 419 -3.77 26.71 -22.06
CA VAL A 419 -5.06 26.73 -21.33
C VAL A 419 -5.95 27.79 -21.93
N VAL A 420 -7.18 27.41 -22.31
CA VAL A 420 -8.16 28.33 -22.87
C VAL A 420 -8.77 29.22 -21.79
N VAL A 421 -8.70 30.51 -22.03
CA VAL A 421 -9.31 31.55 -21.20
C VAL A 421 -10.35 32.32 -22.05
N LYS A 422 -11.50 32.59 -21.47
CA LYS A 422 -12.53 33.43 -22.10
C LYS A 422 -12.55 34.80 -21.42
N GLU A 423 -12.39 35.84 -22.21
CA GLU A 423 -12.51 37.22 -21.75
C GLU A 423 -13.89 37.77 -22.15
N ASN A 424 -14.62 38.34 -21.19
CA ASN A 424 -15.85 39.09 -21.38
C ASN A 424 -15.73 40.40 -20.58
N ASN A 425 -15.65 41.55 -21.26
CA ASN A 425 -15.69 42.87 -20.63
C ASN A 425 -14.80 43.01 -19.38
N GLU A 426 -13.51 42.66 -19.49
CA GLU A 426 -12.50 42.67 -18.41
C GLU A 426 -12.59 41.51 -17.37
N GLU A 427 -13.67 40.71 -17.40
CA GLU A 427 -13.76 39.49 -16.60
C GLU A 427 -13.14 38.31 -17.34
N VAL A 428 -12.32 37.53 -16.62
CA VAL A 428 -11.63 36.36 -17.13
C VAL A 428 -12.26 35.10 -16.54
N THR A 429 -12.72 34.22 -17.42
CA THR A 429 -13.23 32.90 -17.04
C THR A 429 -12.28 31.80 -17.51
N PHE A 430 -11.78 30.99 -16.60
CA PHE A 430 -10.96 29.83 -16.92
C PHE A 430 -11.86 28.68 -17.41
N LEU A 431 -11.63 28.23 -18.65
CA LEU A 431 -12.40 27.12 -19.21
C LEU A 431 -11.80 25.75 -18.87
N TYR A 432 -10.62 25.72 -18.25
CA TYR A 432 -9.88 24.49 -17.90
C TYR A 432 -9.68 23.52 -19.09
N LYS A 433 -9.75 24.04 -20.32
CA LYS A 433 -9.59 23.29 -21.56
C LYS A 433 -8.22 23.59 -22.17
N ILE A 434 -7.53 22.55 -22.62
CA ILE A 434 -6.26 22.66 -23.33
C ILE A 434 -6.53 22.68 -24.84
N LYS A 435 -5.83 23.56 -25.57
CA LYS A 435 -5.85 23.64 -27.04
C LYS A 435 -4.43 23.77 -27.60
N ASP A 436 -4.26 23.41 -28.86
CA ASP A 436 -3.01 23.56 -29.59
C ASP A 436 -2.67 25.05 -29.81
N GLY A 437 -1.35 25.31 -29.89
CA GLY A 437 -0.80 26.64 -30.07
C GLY A 437 -0.36 27.33 -28.78
N PRO A 438 0.40 28.44 -28.86
CA PRO A 438 0.83 29.21 -27.71
C PRO A 438 -0.32 30.01 -27.08
N ALA A 439 -0.20 30.39 -25.80
CA ALA A 439 -1.11 31.34 -25.17
C ALA A 439 -0.93 32.75 -25.78
N GLY A 440 -2.04 33.42 -26.08
CA GLY A 440 -2.02 34.73 -26.76
C GLY A 440 -1.55 35.89 -25.89
N GLN A 441 -1.80 35.87 -24.58
CA GLN A 441 -1.53 36.98 -23.66
C GLN A 441 -1.25 36.49 -22.23
N SER A 442 -0.65 37.35 -21.41
CA SER A 442 -0.46 37.16 -19.98
C SER A 442 -1.71 37.59 -19.21
N TYR A 443 -2.19 36.76 -18.29
CA TYR A 443 -3.42 36.98 -17.51
C TYR A 443 -3.17 37.38 -16.04
N GLY A 444 -1.93 37.70 -15.66
CA GLY A 444 -1.54 38.02 -14.28
C GLY A 444 -2.36 39.15 -13.66
N ILE A 445 -2.58 40.24 -14.38
CA ILE A 445 -3.37 41.39 -13.92
C ILE A 445 -4.86 41.01 -13.76
N ASN A 446 -5.39 40.18 -14.64
CA ASN A 446 -6.75 39.69 -14.54
C ASN A 446 -6.97 38.80 -13.33
N VAL A 447 -5.99 37.92 -13.03
CA VAL A 447 -6.00 37.10 -11.80
C VAL A 447 -5.91 37.97 -10.54
N ALA A 448 -5.09 39.03 -10.57
CA ALA A 448 -4.97 39.98 -9.46
C ALA A 448 -6.32 40.71 -9.21
N ARG A 449 -7.08 41.02 -10.26
CA ARG A 449 -8.45 41.56 -10.15
C ARG A 449 -9.41 40.56 -9.49
N LEU A 450 -9.38 39.29 -9.90
CA LEU A 450 -10.19 38.24 -9.28
C LEU A 450 -9.85 38.05 -7.79
N ALA A 451 -8.60 38.31 -7.40
CA ALA A 451 -8.15 38.30 -6.00
C ALA A 451 -8.57 39.56 -5.22
N GLY A 452 -9.23 40.52 -5.86
CA GLY A 452 -9.75 41.73 -5.21
C GLY A 452 -8.73 42.83 -4.98
N LEU A 453 -7.62 42.90 -5.74
CA LEU A 453 -6.67 44.01 -5.64
C LEU A 453 -7.33 45.37 -6.00
N PRO A 454 -6.94 46.49 -5.35
CA PRO A 454 -7.50 47.82 -5.65
C PRO A 454 -7.33 48.21 -7.11
N GLU A 455 -8.37 48.82 -7.69
CA GLU A 455 -8.38 49.19 -9.12
C GLU A 455 -7.28 50.19 -9.51
N SER A 456 -6.85 51.05 -8.56
CA SER A 456 -5.70 51.94 -8.76
C SER A 456 -4.40 51.20 -9.01
N VAL A 457 -4.19 50.08 -8.29
CA VAL A 457 -3.00 49.19 -8.45
C VAL A 457 -3.08 48.46 -9.80
N LEU A 458 -4.27 47.96 -10.16
CA LEU A 458 -4.48 47.23 -11.42
C LEU A 458 -4.28 48.13 -12.64
N SER A 459 -4.80 49.39 -12.58
CA SER A 459 -4.64 50.37 -13.65
C SER A 459 -3.16 50.77 -13.84
N ARG A 460 -2.44 50.97 -12.74
CA ARG A 460 -1.00 51.24 -12.82
C ARG A 460 -0.18 50.06 -13.35
N ALA A 461 -0.54 48.84 -12.92
CA ALA A 461 0.09 47.62 -13.43
C ALA A 461 -0.11 47.44 -14.95
N LYS A 462 -1.31 47.73 -15.49
CA LYS A 462 -1.60 47.71 -16.94
C LYS A 462 -0.72 48.71 -17.70
N GLN A 463 -0.53 49.92 -17.14
CA GLN A 463 0.34 50.92 -17.77
C GLN A 463 1.79 50.45 -17.82
N LEU A 464 2.34 49.97 -16.68
CA LEU A 464 3.69 49.47 -16.57
C LEU A 464 3.93 48.25 -17.48
N GLN A 465 2.96 47.35 -17.60
CA GLN A 465 3.03 46.20 -18.50
C GLN A 465 3.22 46.66 -19.95
N LYS A 466 2.43 47.65 -20.44
CA LYS A 466 2.57 48.19 -21.78
C LYS A 466 3.93 48.84 -22.01
N GLU A 467 4.47 49.56 -21.03
CA GLU A 467 5.79 50.17 -21.08
C GLU A 467 6.90 49.12 -21.19
N LEU A 468 6.80 48.04 -20.43
CA LEU A 468 7.76 46.93 -20.42
C LEU A 468 7.71 46.13 -21.73
N GLU A 469 6.51 45.83 -22.24
CA GLU A 469 6.31 45.13 -23.51
C GLU A 469 6.83 45.93 -24.71
N SER A 470 6.70 47.23 -24.68
CA SER A 470 7.25 48.11 -25.75
C SER A 470 8.79 48.08 -25.79
N LYS A 471 9.44 47.93 -24.62
CA LYS A 471 10.91 47.81 -24.52
C LYS A 471 11.44 46.42 -24.94
N LYS A 472 10.65 45.35 -24.75
CA LYS A 472 11.02 43.96 -25.14
C LYS A 472 11.14 43.75 -26.66
N ARG A 473 10.43 44.51 -27.51
CA ARG A 473 10.47 44.34 -28.97
C ARG A 473 11.83 44.55 -29.64
N VAL A 474 12.84 45.00 -28.89
CA VAL A 474 14.18 45.28 -29.41
C VAL A 474 15.13 44.07 -29.29
N VAL A 475 14.80 43.04 -28.54
CA VAL A 475 15.66 41.86 -28.32
C VAL A 475 14.95 40.60 -28.84
N GLN A 476 14.80 40.50 -30.15
CA GLN A 476 14.53 39.19 -30.79
C GLN A 476 15.86 38.44 -30.91
N GLN A 477 16.13 37.55 -29.98
CA GLN A 477 17.22 36.57 -30.10
C GLN A 477 16.79 35.45 -31.04
N ASN A 478 17.62 35.13 -32.02
CA ASN A 478 17.49 33.91 -32.82
C ASN A 478 17.88 32.74 -31.93
N PHE A 479 16.87 31.92 -31.53
CA PHE A 479 17.12 30.66 -30.87
C PHE A 479 17.70 29.69 -31.92
N GLN A 480 18.89 29.17 -31.71
CA GLN A 480 19.51 28.09 -32.50
C GLN A 480 19.58 26.86 -31.63
N LEU A 481 19.15 25.72 -32.17
CA LEU A 481 19.34 24.42 -31.52
C LEU A 481 20.81 24.12 -31.41
N VAL A 482 21.30 23.88 -30.21
CA VAL A 482 22.67 23.42 -29.96
C VAL A 482 22.62 21.95 -29.69
N GLU A 483 23.28 21.12 -30.49
CA GLU A 483 23.45 19.69 -30.21
C GLU A 483 24.26 19.55 -28.91
N MET A 484 23.68 18.86 -27.94
CA MET A 484 24.31 18.55 -26.66
C MET A 484 24.68 17.06 -26.66
N GLU A 485 25.83 16.74 -26.12
CA GLU A 485 26.23 15.35 -25.87
C GLU A 485 25.76 14.94 -24.48
N ARG A 486 25.27 13.71 -24.39
CA ARG A 486 24.95 13.11 -23.09
C ARG A 486 26.24 12.82 -22.37
N GLU A 487 26.44 13.43 -21.20
CA GLU A 487 27.55 13.05 -20.33
C GLU A 487 27.30 11.62 -19.86
N ASP A 488 28.17 10.69 -20.30
CA ASP A 488 28.18 9.33 -19.77
C ASP A 488 28.46 9.43 -18.26
N THR A 489 27.43 9.27 -17.47
CA THR A 489 27.63 9.19 -16.03
C THR A 489 28.35 7.88 -15.74
N LYS A 490 29.47 7.94 -15.03
CA LYS A 490 30.30 6.79 -14.63
C LYS A 490 29.50 5.67 -13.94
N SER A 491 28.29 5.97 -13.48
CA SER A 491 27.28 5.03 -13.01
C SER A 491 26.92 3.95 -14.05
N ASP A 492 26.97 4.26 -15.34
CA ASP A 492 26.66 3.27 -16.39
C ASP A 492 27.78 2.25 -16.56
N ALA A 493 29.04 2.64 -16.40
CA ALA A 493 30.18 1.72 -16.51
C ALA A 493 30.21 0.68 -15.36
N ILE A 494 29.89 1.09 -14.14
CA ILE A 494 29.78 0.18 -12.99
C ILE A 494 28.54 -0.73 -13.14
N ARG A 495 27.46 -0.19 -13.64
CA ARG A 495 26.23 -0.94 -13.92
C ARG A 495 26.44 -1.99 -15.02
N GLU A 496 27.12 -1.65 -16.11
CA GLU A 496 27.49 -2.62 -17.15
C GLU A 496 28.42 -3.69 -16.62
N LYS A 497 29.42 -3.34 -15.80
CA LYS A 497 30.29 -4.32 -15.14
C LYS A 497 29.47 -5.25 -14.23
N LEU A 498 28.57 -4.73 -13.42
CA LEU A 498 27.70 -5.54 -12.53
C LEU A 498 26.75 -6.43 -13.31
N LEU A 499 26.18 -5.97 -14.43
CA LEU A 499 25.29 -6.74 -15.29
C LEU A 499 25.99 -7.84 -16.11
N SER A 500 27.31 -7.70 -16.32
CA SER A 500 28.15 -8.70 -17.02
C SER A 500 28.61 -9.85 -16.13
N ILE A 501 28.31 -9.81 -14.82
CA ILE A 501 28.75 -10.80 -13.86
C ILE A 501 27.77 -11.99 -13.84
N ASP A 502 28.28 -13.18 -14.10
CA ASP A 502 27.56 -14.41 -13.82
C ASP A 502 27.90 -14.88 -12.40
N ILE A 503 26.94 -14.65 -11.47
CA ILE A 503 27.11 -14.93 -10.05
C ILE A 503 27.20 -16.43 -9.76
N ASP A 504 26.57 -17.27 -10.61
CA ASP A 504 26.51 -18.71 -10.40
C ASP A 504 27.83 -19.42 -10.76
N ASP A 505 28.67 -18.79 -11.60
CA ASP A 505 30.00 -19.32 -11.98
C ASP A 505 31.17 -18.72 -11.17
N MET A 506 30.92 -17.83 -10.18
CA MET A 506 31.96 -17.17 -9.38
C MET A 506 32.23 -17.85 -8.04
N SER A 507 33.51 -17.99 -7.69
CA SER A 507 33.86 -18.36 -6.32
C SER A 507 33.60 -17.19 -5.34
N PRO A 508 33.28 -17.47 -4.06
CA PRO A 508 33.09 -16.40 -3.04
C PRO A 508 34.29 -15.44 -2.91
N ARG A 509 35.50 -15.92 -3.22
CA ARG A 509 36.73 -15.12 -3.17
C ARG A 509 36.83 -14.17 -4.36
N ASP A 510 36.42 -14.63 -5.54
CA ASP A 510 36.42 -13.79 -6.76
C ASP A 510 35.34 -12.72 -6.68
N ALA A 511 34.15 -13.06 -6.15
CA ALA A 511 33.08 -12.11 -5.89
C ALA A 511 33.51 -11.02 -4.89
N TRP A 512 34.23 -11.38 -3.83
CA TRP A 512 34.77 -10.43 -2.86
C TRP A 512 35.83 -9.51 -3.48
N ASN A 513 36.78 -10.07 -4.25
CA ASN A 513 37.81 -9.28 -4.93
C ASN A 513 37.19 -8.26 -5.89
N MET A 514 36.23 -8.69 -6.68
CA MET A 514 35.56 -7.84 -7.67
C MET A 514 34.73 -6.71 -7.03
N LEU A 515 34.01 -7.01 -5.93
CA LEU A 515 33.34 -5.98 -5.13
C LEU A 515 34.31 -4.99 -4.51
N ASN A 516 35.47 -5.47 -4.02
CA ASN A 516 36.50 -4.61 -3.46
C ASN A 516 37.11 -3.70 -4.52
N ASP A 517 37.38 -4.21 -5.73
CA ASP A 517 37.90 -3.43 -6.85
C ASP A 517 36.92 -2.34 -7.30
N LEU A 518 35.62 -2.65 -7.41
CA LEU A 518 34.57 -1.68 -7.71
C LEU A 518 34.46 -0.59 -6.62
N CYS A 519 34.56 -0.97 -5.35
CA CYS A 519 34.56 -0.01 -4.24
C CYS A 519 35.84 0.86 -4.20
N GLU A 520 36.99 0.33 -4.63
CA GLU A 520 38.24 1.12 -4.72
C GLU A 520 38.25 2.05 -5.94
N GLU A 521 37.64 1.68 -7.06
CA GLU A 521 37.42 2.54 -8.21
C GLU A 521 36.56 3.75 -7.82
N GLU A 522 35.43 3.54 -7.15
CA GLU A 522 34.55 4.62 -6.66
C GLU A 522 35.26 5.56 -5.67
N LYS A 523 36.00 5.03 -4.70
CA LYS A 523 36.74 5.83 -3.72
C LYS A 523 37.87 6.66 -4.32
N LYS A 524 38.47 6.22 -5.45
CA LYS A 524 39.50 7.01 -6.17
C LYS A 524 38.87 8.15 -6.95
N ASP A 525 37.66 7.99 -7.42
CA ASP A 525 36.93 9.00 -8.17
C ASP A 525 36.28 10.08 -7.27
N GLU A 526 35.85 9.75 -6.04
CA GLU A 526 35.44 10.75 -5.03
C GLU A 526 36.58 11.69 -4.56
N LYS A 527 37.84 11.30 -4.79
CA LYS A 527 39.01 12.10 -4.39
C LYS A 527 39.60 12.95 -5.53
N ARG A 528 39.04 12.90 -6.73
CA ARG A 528 39.33 13.76 -7.86
C ARG A 528 38.25 14.79 -8.09
#